data_d13efc29d6cb6e3f48f669eb3a3d9fc6
#
_entry.id   d13efc29d6cb6e3f48f669eb3a3d9fc6
#
_cell.length_a   1.000
_cell.length_b   1.000
_cell.length_c   1.000
_cell.angle_alpha   90.00
_cell.angle_beta   90.00
_cell.angle_gamma   90.00
#
_symmetry.space_group_name_H-M   'P 1'
#
loop_
_entity.id
_entity.type
_entity.pdbx_description
1 polymer ?
#
loop_
_entity_poly.entity_id
_entity_poly.type
_entity_poly.pdbx_seq_one_letter_code
_entity_poly.pdbx_strand_id
1 'polypeptide(L)'
;LLAAPWGSVPLVAPALAQAHTLRLDSGVLLQQEEGELFLSSDVPWQLPSAVEQALRKGVAVHFVAEVQLLRQRWYWSNQRLLTATRYYRLSYQALTHRWRLHTGSQPFNGLGLGTALGNSYTDLADALQTLQHWVRWRIGARDSLPAEGPALLQLRFRIDLSQLPKPLQIGAFGRSD
;
A
#
# COMPACT_ATOMS: atom_id res chain seq x y z
N LEU A 1 63.57 -27.88 -20.60
CA LEU A 1 62.94 -26.56 -20.60
C LEU A 1 61.65 -26.64 -21.38
N LEU A 2 60.52 -26.80 -20.69
CA LEU A 2 59.19 -26.70 -21.28
C LEU A 2 58.31 -25.94 -20.29
N ALA A 3 57.99 -24.70 -20.64
CA ALA A 3 57.09 -23.84 -19.90
C ALA A 3 55.64 -24.20 -20.25
N ALA A 4 54.83 -24.48 -19.28
CA ALA A 4 53.40 -24.70 -19.43
C ALA A 4 52.66 -23.34 -19.41
N PRO A 5 51.67 -23.11 -20.29
CA PRO A 5 50.88 -21.89 -20.28
C PRO A 5 49.83 -21.97 -19.18
N TRP A 6 49.80 -20.97 -18.34
CA TRP A 6 48.78 -20.77 -17.31
C TRP A 6 47.48 -20.31 -17.97
N GLY A 7 46.48 -21.17 -17.97
CA GLY A 7 45.15 -20.86 -18.44
C GLY A 7 44.46 -19.87 -17.53
N SER A 8 44.14 -18.70 -18.05
CA SER A 8 43.30 -17.72 -17.38
C SER A 8 41.86 -18.23 -17.37
N VAL A 9 41.35 -18.54 -16.21
CA VAL A 9 39.92 -18.82 -16.02
C VAL A 9 39.19 -17.46 -15.93
N PRO A 10 38.23 -17.15 -16.81
CA PRO A 10 37.43 -15.95 -16.65
C PRO A 10 36.56 -16.08 -15.42
N LEU A 11 36.79 -15.21 -14.46
CA LEU A 11 35.93 -15.04 -13.29
C LEU A 11 34.60 -14.43 -13.79
N VAL A 12 33.60 -15.27 -14.00
CA VAL A 12 32.25 -14.83 -14.22
C VAL A 12 31.72 -14.33 -12.88
N ALA A 13 31.83 -13.04 -12.66
CA ALA A 13 31.17 -12.40 -11.53
C ALA A 13 29.64 -12.60 -11.69
N PRO A 14 28.93 -13.09 -10.67
CA PRO A 14 27.49 -13.13 -10.71
C PRO A 14 27.01 -11.68 -10.85
N ALA A 15 26.19 -11.40 -11.87
CA ALA A 15 25.48 -10.15 -11.99
C ALA A 15 24.57 -10.03 -10.77
N LEU A 16 25.04 -9.30 -9.76
CA LEU A 16 24.21 -8.88 -8.64
C LEU A 16 23.04 -8.09 -9.25
N ALA A 17 21.84 -8.62 -9.12
CA ALA A 17 20.62 -7.95 -9.48
C ALA A 17 20.59 -6.60 -8.73
N GLN A 18 20.89 -5.52 -9.46
CA GLN A 18 20.95 -4.19 -8.87
C GLN A 18 19.51 -3.79 -8.55
N ALA A 19 19.19 -3.72 -7.28
CA ALA A 19 17.94 -3.15 -6.82
C ALA A 19 17.96 -1.65 -7.14
N HIS A 20 17.17 -1.23 -8.13
CA HIS A 20 17.02 0.17 -8.45
C HIS A 20 15.99 0.79 -7.50
N THR A 21 16.44 1.75 -6.70
CA THR A 21 15.59 2.49 -5.77
C THR A 21 15.39 3.91 -6.27
N LEU A 22 14.14 4.30 -6.50
CA LEU A 22 13.75 5.65 -6.85
C LEU A 22 13.11 6.31 -5.62
N ARG A 23 13.70 7.39 -5.14
CA ARG A 23 13.11 8.26 -4.11
C ARG A 23 12.36 9.40 -4.80
N LEU A 24 11.08 9.54 -4.46
CA LEU A 24 10.27 10.66 -4.92
C LEU A 24 10.22 11.72 -3.80
N ASP A 25 10.13 12.99 -4.17
CA ASP A 25 10.19 14.14 -3.24
C ASP A 25 9.09 14.13 -2.15
N SER A 26 8.08 13.31 -2.30
CA SER A 26 6.95 13.16 -1.36
C SER A 26 7.15 12.10 -0.26
N GLY A 27 8.38 11.62 -0.02
CA GLY A 27 8.64 10.54 0.96
C GLY A 27 8.21 9.15 0.49
N VAL A 28 7.92 9.01 -0.80
CA VAL A 28 7.58 7.73 -1.43
C VAL A 28 8.86 7.08 -1.95
N LEU A 29 9.04 5.81 -1.62
CA LEU A 29 10.15 4.99 -2.07
C LEU A 29 9.62 3.89 -2.99
N LEU A 30 10.04 3.91 -4.25
CA LEU A 30 9.77 2.85 -5.21
C LEU A 30 11.02 2.01 -5.40
N GLN A 31 10.91 0.73 -5.11
CA GLN A 31 12.00 -0.25 -5.24
C GLN A 31 11.66 -1.27 -6.31
N GLN A 32 12.65 -1.59 -7.12
CA GLN A 32 12.57 -2.68 -8.08
C GLN A 32 13.47 -3.80 -7.60
N GLU A 33 12.91 -5.00 -7.46
CA GLU A 33 13.60 -6.19 -7.01
C GLU A 33 13.01 -7.42 -7.71
N GLU A 34 13.86 -8.27 -8.26
CA GLU A 34 13.46 -9.53 -8.92
C GLU A 34 12.35 -9.39 -9.99
N GLY A 35 12.34 -8.25 -10.71
CA GLY A 35 11.31 -8.01 -11.72
C GLY A 35 9.98 -7.51 -11.17
N GLU A 36 9.87 -7.27 -9.87
CA GLU A 36 8.70 -6.75 -9.20
C GLU A 36 8.92 -5.32 -8.70
N LEU A 37 7.81 -4.60 -8.53
CA LEU A 37 7.79 -3.24 -8.00
C LEU A 37 7.21 -3.23 -6.59
N PHE A 38 7.97 -2.66 -5.66
CA PHE A 38 7.60 -2.47 -4.27
C PHE A 38 7.52 -0.99 -3.92
N LEU A 39 6.44 -0.61 -3.24
CA LEU A 39 6.21 0.73 -2.76
C LEU A 39 6.36 0.76 -1.24
N SER A 40 7.08 1.78 -0.74
CA SER A 40 7.08 2.15 0.67
C SER A 40 6.73 3.63 0.78
N SER A 41 5.85 3.98 1.70
CA SER A 41 5.40 5.36 1.92
C SER A 41 4.78 5.53 3.29
N ASP A 42 4.97 6.69 3.86
CA ASP A 42 4.20 7.18 4.99
C ASP A 42 3.05 8.03 4.47
N VAL A 43 1.83 7.68 4.84
CA VAL A 43 0.62 8.42 4.46
C VAL A 43 0.11 9.17 5.68
N PRO A 44 0.49 10.47 5.85
CA PRO A 44 0.01 11.25 6.97
C PRO A 44 -1.49 11.46 6.84
N TRP A 45 -2.23 10.91 7.79
CA TRP A 45 -3.68 11.00 7.82
C TRP A 45 -4.17 10.98 9.27
N GLN A 46 -5.21 11.74 9.56
CA GLN A 46 -5.83 11.78 10.88
C GLN A 46 -7.21 11.13 10.84
N LEU A 47 -7.46 10.29 11.84
CA LEU A 47 -8.77 9.67 11.99
C LEU A 47 -9.80 10.71 12.44
N PRO A 48 -10.89 10.92 11.70
CA PRO A 48 -11.97 11.81 12.15
C PRO A 48 -12.56 11.32 13.48
N SER A 49 -12.85 12.24 14.39
CA SER A 49 -13.36 11.92 15.72
C SER A 49 -14.65 11.11 15.70
N ALA A 50 -15.53 11.39 14.74
CA ALA A 50 -16.77 10.61 14.56
C ALA A 50 -16.50 9.15 14.20
N VAL A 51 -15.46 8.89 13.39
CA VAL A 51 -15.05 7.54 13.00
C VAL A 51 -14.41 6.80 14.18
N GLU A 52 -13.59 7.50 14.97
CA GLU A 52 -13.03 6.93 16.20
C GLU A 52 -14.12 6.52 17.19
N GLN A 53 -15.13 7.38 17.40
CA GLN A 53 -16.27 7.05 18.26
C GLN A 53 -17.05 5.83 17.76
N ALA A 54 -17.24 5.71 16.45
CA ALA A 54 -17.89 4.54 15.85
C ALA A 54 -17.08 3.27 16.10
N LEU A 55 -15.76 3.32 15.88
CA LEU A 55 -14.85 2.21 16.19
C LEU A 55 -14.95 1.76 17.65
N ARG A 56 -14.92 2.71 18.60
CA ARG A 56 -15.04 2.41 20.04
C ARG A 56 -16.39 1.78 20.41
N LYS A 57 -17.44 2.06 19.64
CA LYS A 57 -18.77 1.42 19.74
C LYS A 57 -18.82 0.03 19.08
N GLY A 58 -17.70 -0.48 18.56
CA GLY A 58 -17.61 -1.79 17.91
C GLY A 58 -17.96 -1.80 16.43
N VAL A 59 -18.17 -0.63 15.81
CA VAL A 59 -18.38 -0.54 14.35
C VAL A 59 -17.04 -0.76 13.64
N ALA A 60 -16.99 -1.73 12.74
CA ALA A 60 -15.81 -1.92 11.91
C ALA A 60 -15.74 -0.85 10.81
N VAL A 61 -14.57 -0.28 10.59
CA VAL A 61 -14.32 0.73 9.56
C VAL A 61 -13.37 0.16 8.51
N HIS A 62 -13.70 0.40 7.26
CA HIS A 62 -12.94 -0.08 6.11
C HIS A 62 -12.19 1.08 5.47
N PHE A 63 -10.94 0.82 5.07
CA PHE A 63 -10.09 1.78 4.37
C PHE A 63 -9.59 1.15 3.08
N VAL A 64 -9.35 2.01 2.09
CA VAL A 64 -8.82 1.62 0.80
C VAL A 64 -7.60 2.46 0.50
N ALA A 65 -6.48 1.78 0.27
CA ALA A 65 -5.26 2.35 -0.28
C ALA A 65 -5.17 1.97 -1.75
N GLU A 66 -4.99 2.95 -2.61
CA GLU A 66 -4.88 2.76 -4.04
C GLU A 66 -3.63 3.46 -4.56
N VAL A 67 -2.86 2.76 -5.38
CA VAL A 67 -1.69 3.26 -6.08
C VAL A 67 -1.95 3.14 -7.56
N GLN A 68 -1.77 4.21 -8.30
CA GLN A 68 -1.86 4.22 -9.75
C GLN A 68 -0.56 4.75 -10.34
N LEU A 69 -0.02 4.06 -11.33
CA LEU A 69 1.06 4.53 -12.17
C LEU A 69 0.48 4.97 -13.51
N LEU A 70 0.71 6.21 -13.86
CA LEU A 70 0.17 6.83 -15.06
C LEU A 70 1.33 7.30 -15.96
N ARG A 71 1.22 7.07 -17.27
CA ARG A 71 2.08 7.73 -18.26
C ARG A 71 1.44 9.06 -18.63
N GLN A 72 2.16 10.15 -18.45
CA GLN A 72 1.73 11.45 -18.90
C GLN A 72 1.81 11.54 -20.43
N ARG A 73 0.74 12.03 -21.05
CA ARG A 73 0.67 12.32 -22.47
C ARG A 73 0.31 13.78 -22.67
N TRP A 74 1.05 14.46 -23.54
CA TRP A 74 0.87 15.91 -23.75
C TRP A 74 -0.42 16.29 -24.47
N TYR A 75 -1.04 15.35 -25.21
CA TYR A 75 -2.17 15.61 -26.12
C TYR A 75 -3.42 14.75 -25.83
N TRP A 76 -3.40 13.92 -24.80
CA TRP A 76 -4.50 13.02 -24.45
C TRP A 76 -4.57 12.80 -22.93
N SER A 77 -5.60 12.10 -22.50
CA SER A 77 -5.68 11.68 -21.09
C SER A 77 -4.51 10.77 -20.70
N ASN A 78 -4.08 10.84 -19.45
CA ASN A 78 -3.03 9.98 -18.89
C ASN A 78 -3.37 8.51 -19.09
N GLN A 79 -2.40 7.74 -19.56
CA GLN A 79 -2.56 6.29 -19.70
C GLN A 79 -2.26 5.61 -18.38
N ARG A 80 -3.21 4.84 -17.87
CA ARG A 80 -3.01 4.00 -16.67
C ARG A 80 -2.15 2.80 -17.05
N LEU A 81 -1.01 2.66 -16.42
CA LEU A 81 -0.06 1.57 -16.63
C LEU A 81 -0.24 0.47 -15.59
N LEU A 82 -0.52 0.86 -14.34
CA LEU A 82 -0.63 -0.03 -13.20
C LEU A 82 -1.66 0.52 -12.23
N THR A 83 -2.40 -0.38 -11.59
CA THR A 83 -3.20 -0.06 -10.40
C THR A 83 -3.01 -1.18 -9.37
N ALA A 84 -2.67 -0.82 -8.15
CA ALA A 84 -2.65 -1.72 -7.01
C ALA A 84 -3.58 -1.19 -5.94
N THR A 85 -4.37 -2.08 -5.34
CA THR A 85 -5.31 -1.72 -4.29
C THR A 85 -5.09 -2.63 -3.08
N ARG A 86 -5.13 -2.03 -1.90
CA ARG A 86 -5.07 -2.74 -0.62
C ARG A 86 -6.23 -2.29 0.24
N TYR A 87 -6.89 -3.25 0.82
CA TYR A 87 -8.05 -3.05 1.68
C TYR A 87 -7.67 -3.30 3.12
N TYR A 88 -8.21 -2.48 4.03
CA TYR A 88 -8.01 -2.62 5.46
C TYR A 88 -9.38 -2.61 6.16
N ARG A 89 -9.48 -3.41 7.21
CA ARG A 89 -10.62 -3.42 8.12
C ARG A 89 -10.12 -3.27 9.53
N LEU A 90 -10.44 -2.14 10.15
CA LEU A 90 -10.13 -1.86 11.55
C LEU A 90 -11.38 -2.06 12.39
N SER A 91 -11.26 -2.77 13.50
CA SER A 91 -12.34 -3.01 14.43
C SER A 91 -11.83 -3.07 15.87
N TYR A 92 -12.67 -2.64 16.82
CA TYR A 92 -12.40 -2.75 18.25
C TYR A 92 -13.16 -3.94 18.83
N GLN A 93 -12.46 -4.78 19.56
CA GLN A 93 -13.05 -5.92 20.29
C GLN A 93 -13.22 -5.56 21.77
N ALA A 94 -14.42 -5.23 22.16
CA ALA A 94 -14.72 -4.78 23.53
C ALA A 94 -14.42 -5.84 24.61
N LEU A 95 -14.62 -7.12 24.30
CA LEU A 95 -14.37 -8.22 25.26
C LEU A 95 -12.89 -8.40 25.60
N THR A 96 -12.00 -8.17 24.64
CA THR A 96 -10.55 -8.34 24.80
C THR A 96 -9.81 -7.03 24.91
N HIS A 97 -10.51 -5.90 24.81
CA HIS A 97 -9.95 -4.54 24.74
C HIS A 97 -8.84 -4.40 23.71
N ARG A 98 -8.99 -5.07 22.54
CA ARG A 98 -7.99 -5.08 21.49
C ARG A 98 -8.52 -4.50 20.19
N TRP A 99 -7.62 -3.82 19.48
CA TRP A 99 -7.82 -3.36 18.12
C TRP A 99 -7.39 -4.44 17.15
N ARG A 100 -8.23 -4.77 16.18
CA ARG A 100 -7.90 -5.70 15.11
C ARG A 100 -7.85 -4.98 13.77
N LEU A 101 -6.70 -5.10 13.11
CA LEU A 101 -6.48 -4.60 11.76
C LEU A 101 -6.29 -5.79 10.82
N HIS A 102 -7.21 -5.95 9.88
CA HIS A 102 -7.09 -6.93 8.80
C HIS A 102 -6.68 -6.23 7.53
N THR A 103 -5.77 -6.85 6.78
CA THR A 103 -5.26 -6.36 5.51
C THR A 103 -5.50 -7.40 4.44
N GLY A 104 -5.99 -7.00 3.27
CA GLY A 104 -6.28 -7.88 2.15
C GLY A 104 -6.12 -7.20 0.79
N SER A 105 -6.03 -8.00 -0.27
CA SER A 105 -5.99 -7.54 -1.66
C SER A 105 -7.39 -7.39 -2.27
N GLN A 106 -8.43 -7.82 -1.57
CA GLN A 106 -9.82 -7.75 -2.01
C GLN A 106 -10.69 -7.09 -0.94
N PRO A 107 -11.84 -6.51 -1.32
CA PRO A 107 -12.82 -5.96 -0.37
C PRO A 107 -13.30 -7.04 0.62
N PHE A 108 -13.51 -6.65 1.87
CA PHE A 108 -14.03 -7.54 2.90
C PHE A 108 -15.55 -7.69 2.73
N ASN A 109 -15.97 -8.64 1.90
CA ASN A 109 -17.38 -8.99 1.72
C ASN A 109 -17.78 -9.96 2.83
N GLY A 110 -18.40 -9.47 3.88
CA GLY A 110 -19.09 -10.13 5.02
C GLY A 110 -18.80 -11.58 5.45
N LEU A 111 -18.36 -12.46 4.58
CA LEU A 111 -18.21 -13.90 4.82
C LEU A 111 -16.79 -14.46 4.64
N GLY A 112 -15.82 -13.66 4.22
CA GLY A 112 -14.51 -14.17 3.85
C GLY A 112 -13.33 -13.39 4.47
N LEU A 113 -12.96 -13.71 5.72
CA LEU A 113 -11.66 -13.33 6.27
C LEU A 113 -10.55 -14.31 5.84
N GLY A 114 -10.85 -15.27 4.96
CA GLY A 114 -10.02 -16.44 4.69
C GLY A 114 -8.62 -16.20 4.13
N THR A 115 -8.35 -15.01 3.56
CA THR A 115 -7.02 -14.63 3.04
C THR A 115 -6.49 -13.34 3.65
N ALA A 116 -7.21 -12.75 4.62
CA ALA A 116 -6.81 -11.51 5.26
C ALA A 116 -5.80 -11.76 6.38
N LEU A 117 -4.66 -11.10 6.31
CA LEU A 117 -3.71 -11.06 7.42
C LEU A 117 -4.30 -10.15 8.52
N GLY A 118 -4.42 -10.67 9.73
CA GLY A 118 -4.97 -9.96 10.87
C GLY A 118 -3.93 -9.73 11.96
N ASN A 119 -3.71 -8.48 12.33
CA ASN A 119 -2.88 -8.08 13.46
C ASN A 119 -3.74 -7.55 14.61
N SER A 120 -3.29 -7.77 15.85
CA SER A 120 -3.97 -7.32 17.05
C SER A 120 -3.08 -6.34 17.80
N TYR A 121 -3.65 -5.18 18.18
CA TYR A 121 -2.95 -4.11 18.88
C TYR A 121 -3.64 -3.79 20.21
N THR A 122 -2.86 -3.32 21.17
CA THR A 122 -3.38 -2.83 22.45
C THR A 122 -3.94 -1.42 22.28
N ASP A 123 -3.25 -0.59 21.51
CA ASP A 123 -3.59 0.80 21.34
C ASP A 123 -4.07 1.11 19.90
N LEU A 124 -5.00 2.07 19.79
CA LEU A 124 -5.47 2.56 18.51
C LEU A 124 -4.35 3.23 17.71
N ALA A 125 -3.46 3.95 18.40
CA ALA A 125 -2.34 4.65 17.77
C ALA A 125 -1.44 3.68 16.99
N ASP A 126 -1.11 2.53 17.56
CA ASP A 126 -0.28 1.50 16.92
C ASP A 126 -0.96 0.90 15.67
N ALA A 127 -2.27 0.66 15.78
CA ALA A 127 -3.06 0.18 14.65
C ALA A 127 -3.12 1.21 13.51
N LEU A 128 -3.28 2.50 13.85
CA LEU A 128 -3.27 3.59 12.87
C LEU A 128 -1.89 3.80 12.26
N GLN A 129 -0.81 3.71 13.04
CA GLN A 129 0.54 3.78 12.54
C GLN A 129 0.79 2.70 11.49
N THR A 130 0.40 1.44 11.77
CA THR A 130 0.53 0.34 10.80
C THR A 130 -0.28 0.59 9.53
N LEU A 131 -1.43 1.23 9.65
CA LEU A 131 -2.32 1.55 8.53
C LEU A 131 -1.76 2.68 7.66
N GLN A 132 -0.99 3.60 8.25
CA GLN A 132 -0.38 4.75 7.58
C GLN A 132 1.03 4.43 7.02
N HIS A 133 1.71 3.45 7.58
CA HIS A 133 3.08 3.10 7.23
C HIS A 133 3.10 1.89 6.28
N TRP A 134 3.32 2.15 5.00
CA TRP A 134 3.39 1.10 3.99
C TRP A 134 4.83 0.72 3.73
N VAL A 135 5.18 -0.52 4.01
CA VAL A 135 6.51 -1.06 3.81
C VAL A 135 6.44 -2.17 2.76
N ARG A 136 7.28 -2.06 1.73
CA ARG A 136 7.46 -3.08 0.69
C ARG A 136 6.13 -3.62 0.15
N TRP A 137 5.18 -2.73 -0.12
CA TRP A 137 3.94 -3.12 -0.77
C TRP A 137 4.20 -3.46 -2.23
N ARG A 138 4.08 -4.75 -2.59
CA ARG A 138 4.15 -5.18 -3.99
C ARG A 138 2.98 -4.57 -4.76
N ILE A 139 3.28 -3.73 -5.74
CA ILE A 139 2.28 -3.01 -6.53
C ILE A 139 2.12 -3.56 -7.95
N GLY A 140 3.12 -4.29 -8.46
CA GLY A 140 3.07 -4.92 -9.78
C GLY A 140 4.42 -5.35 -10.29
N ALA A 141 4.47 -5.69 -11.57
CA ALA A 141 5.69 -6.07 -12.25
C ALA A 141 6.43 -4.85 -12.82
N ARG A 142 7.77 -4.98 -12.98
CA ARG A 142 8.63 -3.96 -13.59
C ARG A 142 8.18 -3.55 -14.99
N ASP A 143 7.69 -4.51 -15.76
CA ASP A 143 7.25 -4.27 -17.15
C ASP A 143 6.09 -3.29 -17.23
N SER A 144 5.45 -2.97 -16.10
CA SER A 144 4.47 -1.91 -16.00
C SER A 144 5.07 -0.50 -16.02
N LEU A 145 6.39 -0.36 -15.79
CA LEU A 145 7.06 0.94 -15.92
C LEU A 145 7.22 1.29 -17.42
N PRO A 146 6.99 2.57 -17.80
CA PRO A 146 7.25 2.99 -19.16
C PRO A 146 8.75 2.90 -19.44
N ALA A 147 9.10 2.35 -20.61
CA ALA A 147 10.50 2.30 -21.07
C ALA A 147 11.09 3.71 -21.21
N GLU A 148 10.25 4.68 -21.63
CA GLU A 148 10.63 6.07 -21.82
C GLU A 148 9.48 7.03 -21.45
N GLY A 149 9.85 8.25 -21.09
CA GLY A 149 8.93 9.35 -20.81
C GLY A 149 8.52 9.47 -19.35
N PRO A 150 7.85 10.59 -18.99
CA PRO A 150 7.48 10.88 -17.63
C PRO A 150 6.35 9.96 -17.14
N ALA A 151 6.50 9.46 -15.93
CA ALA A 151 5.49 8.71 -15.20
C ALA A 151 5.04 9.48 -13.96
N LEU A 152 3.75 9.40 -13.66
CA LEU A 152 3.15 9.96 -12.47
C LEU A 152 2.67 8.85 -11.56
N LEU A 153 3.12 8.83 -10.31
CA LEU A 153 2.63 7.94 -9.29
C LEU A 153 1.58 8.68 -8.46
N GLN A 154 0.36 8.18 -8.46
CA GLN A 154 -0.73 8.68 -7.64
C GLN A 154 -1.02 7.72 -6.49
N LEU A 155 -1.04 8.27 -5.28
CA LEU A 155 -1.40 7.58 -4.05
C LEU A 155 -2.74 8.14 -3.58
N ARG A 156 -3.68 7.25 -3.27
CA ARG A 156 -4.98 7.60 -2.73
C ARG A 156 -5.29 6.73 -1.52
N PHE A 157 -5.60 7.37 -0.42
CA PHE A 157 -6.04 6.70 0.79
C PHE A 157 -7.39 7.27 1.23
N ARG A 158 -8.36 6.41 1.51
CA ARG A 158 -9.72 6.83 1.86
C ARG A 158 -10.43 5.84 2.77
N ILE A 159 -11.40 6.34 3.51
CA ILE A 159 -12.37 5.50 4.22
C ILE A 159 -13.42 5.01 3.20
N ASP A 160 -13.75 3.74 3.25
CA ASP A 160 -14.85 3.17 2.48
C ASP A 160 -16.16 3.32 3.25
N LEU A 161 -16.88 4.39 2.94
CA LEU A 161 -18.13 4.72 3.59
C LEU A 161 -19.28 3.80 3.18
N SER A 162 -19.16 3.08 2.08
CA SER A 162 -20.20 2.17 1.61
C SER A 162 -20.44 1.01 2.58
N GLN A 163 -19.44 0.67 3.37
CA GLN A 163 -19.49 -0.39 4.37
C GLN A 163 -19.95 0.10 5.76
N LEU A 164 -20.15 1.40 5.94
CA LEU A 164 -20.64 1.95 7.19
C LEU A 164 -22.17 1.86 7.30
N PRO A 165 -22.72 1.63 8.50
CA PRO A 165 -24.16 1.75 8.74
C PRO A 165 -24.68 3.13 8.31
N LYS A 166 -25.85 3.17 7.70
CA LYS A 166 -26.47 4.40 7.13
C LYS A 166 -26.41 5.64 8.03
N PRO A 167 -26.66 5.57 9.35
CA PRO A 167 -26.59 6.75 10.22
C PRO A 167 -25.21 7.43 10.25
N LEU A 168 -24.13 6.66 10.08
CA LEU A 168 -22.77 7.17 10.11
C LEU A 168 -22.32 7.74 8.75
N GLN A 169 -22.96 7.34 7.66
CA GLN A 169 -22.70 7.88 6.33
C GLN A 169 -23.11 9.36 6.21
N ILE A 170 -24.17 9.76 6.91
CA ILE A 170 -24.70 11.13 6.88
C ILE A 170 -23.88 12.07 7.76
N GLY A 171 -23.38 11.58 8.92
CA GLY A 171 -22.62 12.39 9.89
C GLY A 171 -21.18 12.69 9.47
N ALA A 172 -20.60 11.91 8.56
CA ALA A 172 -19.23 12.10 8.09
C ALA A 172 -19.05 13.27 7.11
N PHE A 173 -20.14 13.78 6.53
CA PHE A 173 -20.12 14.86 5.54
C PHE A 173 -20.75 16.17 6.02
N GLY A 174 -21.30 16.20 7.23
CA GLY A 174 -21.96 17.37 7.76
C GLY A 174 -21.09 18.17 8.71
N ARG A 175 -20.09 18.90 8.20
CA ARG A 175 -19.59 20.20 8.68
C ARG A 175 -18.26 20.52 8.03
N SER A 176 -18.36 21.15 6.87
CA SER A 176 -17.36 22.12 6.43
C SER A 176 -18.02 23.46 6.64
N ASP A 177 -17.74 24.09 7.76
CA ASP A 177 -17.81 25.55 7.94
C ASP A 177 -16.39 26.04 8.12
#